data_674595f7e9f28b5cd0cb673752ffecd5
#
_entry.id   674595f7e9f28b5cd0cb673752ffecd5
#
_cell.length_a   1.000
_cell.length_b   1.000
_cell.length_c   1.000
_cell.angle_alpha   90.00
_cell.angle_beta   90.00
_cell.angle_gamma   90.00
#
_symmetry.space_group_name_H-M   'P 1'
#
loop_
_entity.id
_entity.type
_entity.pdbx_description
1 polymer ?
#
loop_
_entity_poly.entity_id
_entity_poly.type
_entity_poly.pdbx_seq_one_letter_code
_entity_poly.pdbx_strand_id
1 'polypeptide(L)'
;MSDQPDNSSVDLTEESLNAAVEAAIEAFTTAQTLEDLAEARRAHLGDSAPIPQARRALGSIAKEKRKEAGRLVNMARGRVEKHFAEAKVVLEEKRNAEVLKAERVDVTVPTTRRQLGALHPITELSETIADIFVGMGYEVAEGPEVEAEYFNFDSLNFIPDHPARTLQDTFHVGEPGSSQVLRTHTSPVQMRTMLSRDVPVYVVCPGRVFRTDELDATHTPVFHQIEGLAVDKGLTMAHLKGTLDHLAKTLFGPETKTRMRTNYFPFTEPSAEIDVWFPNKKGGAGWIEWGGCGMVNPNVLKAAGIDPEIYNGFAFGMGLERTLQFRNGLSDMRDMVEGDVRFTLPFGVQA
;
A
#
# COMPACT_ATOMS: atom_id res chain seq x y z
N MET A 1 40.96 12.15 -20.67
CA MET A 1 41.58 12.70 -19.45
C MET A 1 40.69 12.25 -18.32
N SER A 2 41.15 11.27 -17.59
CA SER A 2 40.42 10.58 -16.51
C SER A 2 40.70 11.34 -15.21
N ASP A 3 39.67 11.98 -14.64
CA ASP A 3 39.74 12.49 -13.27
C ASP A 3 39.70 11.28 -12.32
N GLN A 4 40.82 10.99 -11.71
CA GLN A 4 40.88 10.16 -10.50
C GLN A 4 40.41 11.01 -9.32
N PRO A 5 39.54 10.49 -8.40
CA PRO A 5 39.24 11.19 -7.18
C PRO A 5 40.46 11.23 -6.28
N ASP A 6 40.72 12.41 -5.76
CA ASP A 6 41.74 12.80 -4.81
C ASP A 6 41.86 11.81 -3.65
N ASN A 7 42.96 11.09 -3.57
CA ASN A 7 43.27 10.13 -2.53
C ASN A 7 43.80 10.91 -1.31
N SER A 8 42.92 11.64 -0.61
CA SER A 8 43.24 12.22 0.68
C SER A 8 43.65 11.08 1.62
N SER A 9 44.91 11.00 1.98
CA SER A 9 45.47 9.99 2.89
C SER A 9 44.71 9.99 4.18
N VAL A 10 43.91 8.92 4.44
CA VAL A 10 43.21 8.73 5.70
C VAL A 10 44.23 8.75 6.83
N ASP A 11 44.13 9.76 7.70
CA ASP A 11 45.05 9.91 8.81
C ASP A 11 44.76 8.84 9.89
N LEU A 12 45.70 7.95 10.11
CA LEU A 12 45.61 6.83 11.02
C LEU A 12 46.32 7.09 12.35
N THR A 13 46.58 8.37 12.65
CA THR A 13 47.16 8.77 13.92
C THR A 13 46.19 8.54 15.08
N GLU A 14 46.72 8.30 16.26
CA GLU A 14 45.93 8.14 17.48
C GLU A 14 45.08 9.38 17.75
N GLU A 15 45.62 10.58 17.43
CA GLU A 15 44.96 11.87 17.62
C GLU A 15 43.72 12.01 16.70
N SER A 16 43.85 11.68 15.42
CA SER A 16 42.76 11.68 14.44
C SER A 16 41.65 10.68 14.81
N LEU A 17 42.02 9.48 15.21
CA LEU A 17 41.06 8.44 15.64
C LEU A 17 40.34 8.85 16.94
N ASN A 18 41.03 9.44 17.89
CA ASN A 18 40.40 9.96 19.12
C ASN A 18 39.45 11.13 18.83
N ALA A 19 39.82 12.07 17.96
CA ALA A 19 38.91 13.13 17.54
C ALA A 19 37.61 12.57 16.90
N ALA A 20 37.72 11.54 16.04
CA ALA A 20 36.56 10.88 15.45
C ALA A 20 35.70 10.16 16.49
N VAL A 21 36.32 9.57 17.53
CA VAL A 21 35.61 8.92 18.65
C VAL A 21 34.85 9.96 19.48
N GLU A 22 35.50 11.07 19.87
CA GLU A 22 34.86 12.12 20.65
C GLU A 22 33.67 12.78 19.89
N ALA A 23 33.84 13.03 18.59
CA ALA A 23 32.75 13.53 17.75
C ALA A 23 31.55 12.56 17.67
N ALA A 24 31.82 11.26 17.59
CA ALA A 24 30.78 10.24 17.62
C ALA A 24 30.05 10.18 18.98
N ILE A 25 30.81 10.22 20.08
CA ILE A 25 30.27 10.21 21.45
C ILE A 25 29.40 11.45 21.69
N GLU A 26 29.86 12.63 21.27
CA GLU A 26 29.08 13.86 21.34
C GLU A 26 27.76 13.76 20.58
N ALA A 27 27.80 13.27 19.33
CA ALA A 27 26.61 13.09 18.52
C ALA A 27 25.61 12.08 19.14
N PHE A 28 26.09 11.00 19.74
CA PHE A 28 25.20 10.04 20.41
C PHE A 28 24.65 10.57 21.73
N THR A 29 25.42 11.37 22.46
CA THR A 29 24.98 11.97 23.73
C THR A 29 23.96 13.08 23.51
N THR A 30 24.05 13.83 22.42
CA THR A 30 23.14 14.92 22.09
C THR A 30 21.85 14.46 21.41
N ALA A 31 21.79 13.24 20.88
CA ALA A 31 20.60 12.66 20.30
C ALA A 31 19.43 12.64 21.29
N GLN A 32 18.28 13.19 20.88
CA GLN A 32 17.08 13.27 21.73
C GLN A 32 16.08 12.15 21.42
N THR A 33 16.15 11.57 20.23
CA THR A 33 15.27 10.50 19.73
C THR A 33 16.08 9.33 19.19
N LEU A 34 15.42 8.17 19.05
CA LEU A 34 16.02 7.01 18.38
C LEU A 34 16.30 7.27 16.89
N GLU A 35 15.57 8.21 16.27
CA GLU A 35 15.79 8.61 14.87
C GLU A 35 17.06 9.46 14.76
N ASP A 36 17.26 10.43 15.66
CA ASP A 36 18.52 11.22 15.74
C ASP A 36 19.71 10.29 15.96
N LEU A 37 19.56 9.32 16.88
CA LEU A 37 20.61 8.36 17.17
C LEU A 37 20.94 7.48 15.96
N ALA A 38 19.92 7.09 15.17
CA ALA A 38 20.12 6.31 13.95
C ALA A 38 20.80 7.13 12.85
N GLU A 39 20.53 8.42 12.78
CA GLU A 39 21.22 9.34 11.87
C GLU A 39 22.68 9.54 12.28
N ALA A 40 22.93 9.83 13.56
CA ALA A 40 24.28 9.91 14.13
C ALA A 40 25.08 8.61 13.90
N ARG A 41 24.45 7.45 14.05
CA ARG A 41 25.08 6.17 13.73
C ARG A 41 25.50 6.06 12.27
N ARG A 42 24.64 6.49 11.33
CA ARG A 42 25.00 6.51 9.89
C ARG A 42 26.18 7.42 9.61
N ALA A 43 26.22 8.58 10.26
CA ALA A 43 27.31 9.56 10.09
C ALA A 43 28.65 9.06 10.64
N HIS A 44 28.68 8.35 11.78
CA HIS A 44 29.92 8.00 12.49
C HIS A 44 30.32 6.51 12.39
N LEU A 45 29.40 5.62 12.06
CA LEU A 45 29.63 4.18 11.87
C LEU A 45 29.27 3.67 10.46
N GLY A 46 28.74 4.54 9.60
CA GLY A 46 28.46 4.21 8.20
C GLY A 46 29.72 4.08 7.38
N ASP A 47 29.62 3.52 6.20
CA ASP A 47 30.77 3.17 5.33
C ASP A 47 31.67 4.35 4.95
N SER A 48 31.14 5.57 4.93
CA SER A 48 31.86 6.81 4.64
C SER A 48 32.43 7.48 5.89
N ALA A 49 32.18 6.96 7.09
CA ALA A 49 32.67 7.54 8.32
C ALA A 49 34.18 7.30 8.53
N PRO A 50 34.86 8.19 9.30
CA PRO A 50 36.32 8.16 9.48
C PRO A 50 36.85 6.80 9.99
N ILE A 51 36.20 6.18 11.00
CA ILE A 51 36.66 4.93 11.59
C ILE A 51 36.51 3.74 10.63
N PRO A 52 35.39 3.50 9.92
CA PRO A 52 35.30 2.53 8.84
C PRO A 52 36.26 2.78 7.69
N GLN A 53 36.48 4.03 7.28
CA GLN A 53 37.49 4.39 6.28
C GLN A 53 38.91 4.06 6.75
N ALA A 54 39.26 4.42 8.00
CA ALA A 54 40.53 4.05 8.61
C ALA A 54 40.76 2.54 8.60
N ARG A 55 39.73 1.75 8.85
CA ARG A 55 39.82 0.29 8.78
C ARG A 55 40.11 -0.22 7.35
N ARG A 56 39.50 0.36 6.33
CA ARG A 56 39.78 0.02 4.93
C ARG A 56 41.22 0.41 4.52
N ALA A 57 41.70 1.54 5.02
CA ALA A 57 43.07 2.01 4.74
C ALA A 57 44.18 1.13 5.39
N LEU A 58 43.87 0.26 6.34
CA LEU A 58 44.83 -0.67 6.94
C LEU A 58 45.48 -1.59 5.91
N GLY A 59 44.81 -1.86 4.79
CA GLY A 59 45.34 -2.69 3.68
C GLY A 59 46.51 -2.06 2.96
N SER A 60 46.61 -0.74 2.93
CA SER A 60 47.65 0.03 2.19
C SER A 60 48.90 0.40 3.02
N ILE A 61 48.92 0.07 4.32
CA ILE A 61 50.00 0.42 5.25
C ILE A 61 51.11 -0.66 5.22
N ALA A 62 52.35 -0.22 5.47
CA ALA A 62 53.51 -1.10 5.64
C ALA A 62 53.27 -2.14 6.75
N LYS A 63 53.73 -3.39 6.51
CA LYS A 63 53.41 -4.57 7.33
C LYS A 63 53.79 -4.38 8.81
N GLU A 64 54.89 -3.65 9.08
CA GLU A 64 55.44 -3.37 10.40
C GLU A 64 54.49 -2.49 11.24
N LYS A 65 53.80 -1.53 10.63
CA LYS A 65 52.89 -0.57 11.30
C LYS A 65 51.44 -1.07 11.37
N ARG A 66 51.09 -2.06 10.55
CA ARG A 66 49.70 -2.55 10.39
C ARG A 66 49.10 -3.11 11.68
N LYS A 67 49.91 -3.78 12.51
CA LYS A 67 49.47 -4.40 13.76
C LYS A 67 49.04 -3.34 14.78
N GLU A 68 49.81 -2.28 14.91
CA GLU A 68 49.55 -1.20 15.87
C GLU A 68 48.38 -0.32 15.41
N ALA A 69 48.36 0.10 14.15
CA ALA A 69 47.25 0.83 13.56
C ALA A 69 45.93 0.04 13.63
N GLY A 70 45.97 -1.26 13.36
CA GLY A 70 44.80 -2.14 13.49
C GLY A 70 44.27 -2.23 14.92
N ARG A 71 45.16 -2.24 15.92
CA ARG A 71 44.78 -2.19 17.33
C ARG A 71 44.09 -0.87 17.69
N LEU A 72 44.63 0.26 17.25
CA LEU A 72 44.07 1.59 17.49
C LEU A 72 42.67 1.73 16.85
N VAL A 73 42.52 1.35 15.58
CA VAL A 73 41.23 1.39 14.87
C VAL A 73 40.18 0.48 15.56
N ASN A 74 40.56 -0.72 15.98
CA ASN A 74 39.63 -1.60 16.66
C ASN A 74 39.22 -1.07 18.04
N MET A 75 40.16 -0.46 18.79
CA MET A 75 39.85 0.20 20.05
C MET A 75 38.91 1.40 19.84
N ALA A 76 39.18 2.25 18.86
CA ALA A 76 38.33 3.38 18.50
C ALA A 76 36.90 2.91 18.16
N ARG A 77 36.80 1.90 17.30
CA ARG A 77 35.50 1.30 16.94
C ARG A 77 34.76 0.74 18.14
N GLY A 78 35.44 -0.03 19.00
CA GLY A 78 34.84 -0.61 20.20
C GLY A 78 34.31 0.47 21.16
N ARG A 79 35.02 1.60 21.30
CA ARG A 79 34.55 2.74 22.11
C ARG A 79 33.28 3.32 21.53
N VAL A 80 33.24 3.59 20.22
CA VAL A 80 32.07 4.17 19.57
C VAL A 80 30.88 3.25 19.61
N GLU A 81 31.05 1.93 19.33
CA GLU A 81 29.99 0.94 19.41
C GLU A 81 29.42 0.80 20.83
N LYS A 82 30.28 0.87 21.86
CA LYS A 82 29.85 0.84 23.25
C LYS A 82 28.98 2.06 23.61
N HIS A 83 29.44 3.26 23.31
CA HIS A 83 28.67 4.48 23.60
C HIS A 83 27.37 4.57 22.79
N PHE A 84 27.36 4.08 21.55
CA PHE A 84 26.11 3.94 20.80
C PHE A 84 25.12 3.00 21.50
N ALA A 85 25.59 1.85 21.98
CA ALA A 85 24.72 0.90 22.69
C ALA A 85 24.17 1.49 24.00
N GLU A 86 25.00 2.20 24.76
CA GLU A 86 24.60 2.89 25.98
C GLU A 86 23.56 3.98 25.71
N ALA A 87 23.78 4.84 24.72
CA ALA A 87 22.84 5.89 24.31
C ALA A 87 21.50 5.29 23.82
N LYS A 88 21.57 4.18 23.08
CA LYS A 88 20.37 3.48 22.61
C LYS A 88 19.51 2.97 23.76
N VAL A 89 20.10 2.35 24.78
CA VAL A 89 19.36 1.88 25.96
C VAL A 89 18.66 3.02 26.67
N VAL A 90 19.34 4.13 26.88
CA VAL A 90 18.75 5.31 27.55
C VAL A 90 17.57 5.88 26.75
N LEU A 91 17.68 5.99 25.42
CA LEU A 91 16.60 6.49 24.58
C LEU A 91 15.43 5.50 24.46
N GLU A 92 15.70 4.19 24.45
CA GLU A 92 14.66 3.15 24.49
C GLU A 92 13.88 3.17 25.81
N GLU A 93 14.59 3.33 26.95
CA GLU A 93 13.94 3.47 28.26
C GLU A 93 13.09 4.74 28.34
N LYS A 94 13.61 5.88 27.86
CA LYS A 94 12.86 7.13 27.79
C LYS A 94 11.60 6.99 26.96
N ARG A 95 11.73 6.45 25.73
CA ARG A 95 10.58 6.18 24.85
C ARG A 95 9.55 5.26 25.51
N ASN A 96 10.01 4.17 26.11
CA ASN A 96 9.13 3.20 26.76
C ASN A 96 8.39 3.84 27.95
N ALA A 97 9.04 4.70 28.73
CA ALA A 97 8.40 5.43 29.82
C ALA A 97 7.35 6.41 29.30
N GLU A 98 7.62 7.09 28.18
CA GLU A 98 6.66 7.99 27.53
C GLU A 98 5.46 7.23 26.99
N VAL A 99 5.68 6.10 26.32
CA VAL A 99 4.62 5.20 25.82
C VAL A 99 3.76 4.69 26.98
N LEU A 100 4.37 4.17 28.07
CA LEU A 100 3.63 3.69 29.22
C LEU A 100 2.80 4.80 29.89
N LYS A 101 3.29 6.02 29.86
CA LYS A 101 2.52 7.17 30.38
C LYS A 101 1.37 7.55 29.45
N ALA A 102 1.59 7.54 28.13
CA ALA A 102 0.58 7.90 27.13
C ALA A 102 -0.52 6.82 27.03
N GLU A 103 -0.15 5.54 27.16
CA GLU A 103 -1.06 4.39 27.08
C GLU A 103 -1.70 4.02 28.42
N ARG A 104 -1.48 4.85 29.46
CA ARG A 104 -2.09 4.61 30.76
C ARG A 104 -3.62 4.71 30.69
N VAL A 105 -4.28 3.61 31.00
CA VAL A 105 -5.75 3.53 31.06
C VAL A 105 -6.22 3.47 32.50
N ASP A 106 -7.40 4.03 32.76
CA ASP A 106 -8.07 3.91 34.04
C ASP A 106 -8.79 2.55 34.11
N VAL A 107 -8.20 1.61 34.84
CA VAL A 107 -8.76 0.26 35.02
C VAL A 107 -9.96 0.22 36.00
N THR A 108 -10.28 1.33 36.64
CA THR A 108 -11.44 1.42 37.56
C THR A 108 -12.74 1.77 36.82
N VAL A 109 -12.66 2.15 35.54
CA VAL A 109 -13.83 2.40 34.72
C VAL A 109 -14.59 1.08 34.52
N PRO A 110 -15.91 1.03 34.79
CA PRO A 110 -16.70 -0.19 34.60
C PRO A 110 -16.62 -0.67 33.15
N THR A 111 -16.15 -1.91 32.96
CA THR A 111 -15.99 -2.54 31.64
C THR A 111 -17.26 -3.21 31.13
N THR A 112 -18.27 -3.35 31.99
CA THR A 112 -19.56 -3.92 31.65
C THR A 112 -20.43 -2.92 30.86
N ARG A 113 -19.97 -2.57 29.67
CA ARG A 113 -20.84 -1.96 28.67
C ARG A 113 -21.61 -3.07 27.96
N ARG A 114 -22.92 -2.86 27.80
CA ARG A 114 -23.71 -3.72 26.92
C ARG A 114 -23.07 -3.68 25.55
N GLN A 115 -22.50 -4.78 25.12
CA GLN A 115 -21.92 -4.87 23.80
C GLN A 115 -23.03 -4.74 22.76
N LEU A 116 -23.07 -3.62 22.09
CA LEU A 116 -23.84 -3.47 20.86
C LEU A 116 -23.04 -4.17 19.77
N GLY A 117 -23.72 -4.89 18.89
CA GLY A 117 -23.04 -5.47 17.70
C GLY A 117 -22.45 -4.34 16.85
N ALA A 118 -21.43 -4.68 16.09
CA ALA A 118 -20.83 -3.81 15.07
C ALA A 118 -20.94 -4.47 13.71
N LEU A 119 -21.19 -3.70 12.66
CA LEU A 119 -20.99 -4.16 11.31
C LEU A 119 -19.48 -4.38 11.08
N HIS A 120 -19.15 -5.34 10.23
CA HIS A 120 -17.77 -5.50 9.81
C HIS A 120 -17.34 -4.23 9.04
N PRO A 121 -16.15 -3.65 9.31
CA PRO A 121 -15.74 -2.37 8.71
C PRO A 121 -15.65 -2.42 7.17
N ILE A 122 -15.39 -3.58 6.56
CA ILE A 122 -15.47 -3.77 5.11
C ILE A 122 -16.92 -3.61 4.61
N THR A 123 -17.90 -4.16 5.32
CA THR A 123 -19.32 -4.00 4.97
C THR A 123 -19.74 -2.54 5.05
N GLU A 124 -19.42 -1.87 6.16
CA GLU A 124 -19.70 -0.45 6.35
C GLU A 124 -19.04 0.43 5.27
N LEU A 125 -17.78 0.15 4.92
CA LEU A 125 -17.08 0.88 3.86
C LEU A 125 -17.72 0.63 2.49
N SER A 126 -18.10 -0.63 2.20
CA SER A 126 -18.79 -1.01 0.95
C SER A 126 -20.10 -0.25 0.80
N GLU A 127 -20.93 -0.27 1.84
CA GLU A 127 -22.21 0.47 1.87
C GLU A 127 -21.98 1.99 1.74
N THR A 128 -21.03 2.55 2.47
CA THR A 128 -20.66 3.98 2.37
C THR A 128 -20.29 4.38 0.93
N ILE A 129 -19.46 3.59 0.26
CA ILE A 129 -19.07 3.89 -1.13
C ILE A 129 -20.26 3.73 -2.07
N ALA A 130 -21.05 2.67 -1.89
CA ALA A 130 -22.26 2.46 -2.69
C ALA A 130 -23.24 3.64 -2.55
N ASP A 131 -23.48 4.13 -1.34
CA ASP A 131 -24.35 5.28 -1.06
C ASP A 131 -23.84 6.57 -1.73
N ILE A 132 -22.52 6.81 -1.73
CA ILE A 132 -21.93 7.94 -2.45
C ILE A 132 -22.28 7.86 -3.94
N PHE A 133 -22.15 6.68 -4.56
CA PHE A 133 -22.48 6.49 -5.97
C PHE A 133 -23.97 6.56 -6.26
N VAL A 134 -24.81 6.02 -5.37
CA VAL A 134 -26.27 6.16 -5.46
C VAL A 134 -26.66 7.65 -5.41
N GLY A 135 -26.01 8.44 -4.55
CA GLY A 135 -26.16 9.90 -4.52
C GLY A 135 -25.73 10.61 -5.80
N MET A 136 -24.88 9.99 -6.63
CA MET A 136 -24.45 10.45 -7.94
C MET A 136 -25.34 9.93 -9.10
N GLY A 137 -26.36 9.12 -8.79
CA GLY A 137 -27.28 8.55 -9.78
C GLY A 137 -26.89 7.18 -10.32
N TYR A 138 -25.93 6.48 -9.67
CA TYR A 138 -25.62 5.10 -9.97
C TYR A 138 -26.57 4.13 -9.27
N GLU A 139 -26.75 2.96 -9.82
CA GLU A 139 -27.46 1.85 -9.19
C GLU A 139 -26.44 0.83 -8.65
N VAL A 140 -26.81 0.10 -7.59
CA VAL A 140 -26.03 -1.03 -7.09
C VAL A 140 -26.44 -2.28 -7.85
N ALA A 141 -25.46 -2.98 -8.44
CA ALA A 141 -25.68 -4.23 -9.14
C ALA A 141 -24.87 -5.36 -8.49
N GLU A 142 -25.48 -6.52 -8.37
CA GLU A 142 -24.88 -7.74 -7.80
C GLU A 142 -24.85 -8.87 -8.83
N GLY A 143 -23.98 -9.84 -8.60
CA GLY A 143 -23.85 -11.01 -9.46
C GLY A 143 -23.20 -12.20 -8.75
N PRO A 144 -23.16 -13.37 -9.39
CA PRO A 144 -22.64 -14.59 -8.79
C PRO A 144 -21.13 -14.53 -8.55
N GLU A 145 -20.66 -15.26 -7.53
CA GLU A 145 -19.24 -15.41 -7.23
C GLU A 145 -18.57 -16.49 -8.08
N VAL A 146 -19.33 -17.55 -8.42
CA VAL A 146 -18.92 -18.55 -9.41
C VAL A 146 -19.40 -18.07 -10.77
N GLU A 147 -18.47 -17.83 -11.67
CA GLU A 147 -18.73 -17.26 -12.99
C GLU A 147 -18.28 -18.17 -14.14
N ALA A 148 -18.90 -18.01 -15.29
CA ALA A 148 -18.34 -18.57 -16.52
C ALA A 148 -17.10 -17.76 -16.94
N GLU A 149 -16.07 -18.45 -17.46
CA GLU A 149 -14.87 -17.80 -18.00
C GLU A 149 -15.20 -16.70 -19.03
N TYR A 150 -16.27 -16.89 -19.79
CA TYR A 150 -16.77 -15.88 -20.72
C TYR A 150 -16.96 -14.51 -20.07
N PHE A 151 -17.66 -14.46 -18.92
CA PHE A 151 -17.91 -13.18 -18.22
C PHE A 151 -16.69 -12.65 -17.49
N ASN A 152 -15.84 -13.55 -16.99
CA ASN A 152 -14.67 -13.15 -16.23
C ASN A 152 -13.51 -12.73 -17.14
N PHE A 153 -13.46 -13.20 -18.40
CA PHE A 153 -12.34 -12.97 -19.30
C PHE A 153 -12.75 -12.60 -20.73
N ASP A 154 -13.45 -13.46 -21.46
CA ASP A 154 -13.64 -13.31 -22.92
C ASP A 154 -14.38 -12.04 -23.28
N SER A 155 -15.51 -11.77 -22.63
CA SER A 155 -16.31 -10.57 -22.85
C SER A 155 -15.62 -9.28 -22.40
N LEU A 156 -14.57 -9.40 -21.59
CA LEU A 156 -13.74 -8.31 -21.08
C LEU A 156 -12.44 -8.13 -21.89
N ASN A 157 -12.40 -8.68 -23.11
CA ASN A 157 -11.29 -8.53 -24.04
C ASN A 157 -9.96 -9.16 -23.58
N PHE A 158 -9.99 -10.16 -22.68
CA PHE A 158 -8.81 -10.95 -22.36
C PHE A 158 -8.53 -11.95 -23.48
N ILE A 159 -7.29 -11.96 -23.97
CA ILE A 159 -6.85 -12.98 -24.95
C ILE A 159 -6.77 -14.36 -24.31
N PRO A 160 -6.91 -15.45 -25.11
CA PRO A 160 -6.89 -16.83 -24.58
C PRO A 160 -5.66 -17.16 -23.72
N ASP A 161 -4.49 -16.69 -24.14
CA ASP A 161 -3.20 -16.98 -23.46
C ASP A 161 -2.82 -15.92 -22.41
N HIS A 162 -3.77 -15.12 -21.92
CA HIS A 162 -3.48 -14.11 -20.91
C HIS A 162 -3.10 -14.76 -19.59
N PRO A 163 -1.98 -14.34 -18.92
CA PRO A 163 -1.50 -14.94 -17.67
C PRO A 163 -2.57 -15.04 -16.56
N ALA A 164 -3.42 -14.02 -16.43
CA ALA A 164 -4.48 -13.99 -15.42
C ALA A 164 -5.51 -15.14 -15.54
N ARG A 165 -5.55 -15.88 -16.66
CA ARG A 165 -6.40 -17.06 -16.84
C ARG A 165 -5.79 -18.33 -16.27
N THR A 166 -4.53 -18.30 -15.86
CA THR A 166 -3.83 -19.50 -15.38
C THR A 166 -4.26 -19.88 -13.97
N LEU A 167 -4.01 -21.14 -13.59
CA LEU A 167 -4.22 -21.63 -12.22
C LEU A 167 -3.37 -20.93 -11.18
N GLN A 168 -2.36 -20.14 -11.60
CA GLN A 168 -1.52 -19.35 -10.70
C GLN A 168 -2.26 -18.12 -10.16
N ASP A 169 -3.23 -17.57 -10.92
CA ASP A 169 -3.93 -16.35 -10.57
C ASP A 169 -5.44 -16.55 -10.37
N THR A 170 -6.03 -17.67 -10.85
CA THR A 170 -7.47 -17.90 -10.87
C THR A 170 -7.86 -19.27 -10.28
N PHE A 171 -8.85 -19.29 -9.42
CA PHE A 171 -9.48 -20.52 -8.94
C PHE A 171 -10.50 -21.02 -9.95
N HIS A 172 -10.21 -22.14 -10.57
CA HIS A 172 -11.16 -22.87 -11.42
C HIS A 172 -12.05 -23.78 -10.58
N VAL A 173 -13.33 -23.92 -10.95
CA VAL A 173 -14.35 -24.65 -10.19
C VAL A 173 -14.86 -25.81 -11.03
N GLY A 174 -15.07 -26.96 -10.38
CA GLY A 174 -15.59 -28.17 -11.04
C GLY A 174 -14.51 -29.01 -11.72
N GLU A 175 -14.95 -29.88 -12.64
CA GLU A 175 -14.06 -30.77 -13.40
C GLU A 175 -13.19 -29.96 -14.37
N PRO A 176 -12.00 -30.45 -14.73
CA PRO A 176 -11.16 -29.81 -15.74
C PRO A 176 -11.95 -29.58 -17.05
N GLY A 177 -11.99 -28.33 -17.52
CA GLY A 177 -12.73 -27.92 -18.71
C GLY A 177 -14.18 -27.47 -18.45
N SER A 178 -14.60 -27.33 -17.19
CA SER A 178 -15.93 -26.80 -16.83
C SER A 178 -16.15 -25.36 -17.25
N SER A 179 -15.09 -24.63 -17.59
CA SER A 179 -15.12 -23.18 -17.91
C SER A 179 -15.79 -22.32 -16.83
N GLN A 180 -15.67 -22.75 -15.58
CA GLN A 180 -16.18 -22.03 -14.42
C GLN A 180 -15.03 -21.61 -13.49
N VAL A 181 -15.10 -20.38 -12.99
CA VAL A 181 -14.08 -19.80 -12.10
C VAL A 181 -14.74 -19.10 -10.91
N LEU A 182 -14.01 -18.97 -9.82
CA LEU A 182 -14.32 -17.92 -8.85
C LEU A 182 -13.90 -16.59 -9.45
N ARG A 183 -14.80 -15.61 -9.50
CA ARG A 183 -14.53 -14.32 -10.14
C ARG A 183 -13.32 -13.63 -9.54
N THR A 184 -12.40 -13.15 -10.38
CA THR A 184 -11.17 -12.47 -9.98
C THR A 184 -11.34 -10.97 -9.79
N HIS A 185 -12.46 -10.43 -10.20
CA HIS A 185 -12.91 -9.04 -10.11
C HIS A 185 -14.43 -8.98 -10.21
N THR A 186 -15.05 -7.83 -9.96
CA THR A 186 -16.51 -7.68 -10.08
C THR A 186 -16.98 -7.21 -11.46
N SER A 187 -16.08 -7.06 -12.44
CA SER A 187 -16.40 -6.69 -13.83
C SER A 187 -17.40 -7.63 -14.55
N PRO A 188 -17.49 -8.95 -14.23
CA PRO A 188 -18.58 -9.78 -14.75
C PRO A 188 -19.96 -9.21 -14.51
N VAL A 189 -20.19 -8.56 -13.36
CA VAL A 189 -21.46 -7.92 -13.03
C VAL A 189 -21.74 -6.73 -13.95
N GLN A 190 -20.70 -5.97 -14.31
CA GLN A 190 -20.82 -4.87 -15.28
C GLN A 190 -21.26 -5.39 -16.66
N MET A 191 -20.63 -6.47 -17.14
CA MET A 191 -21.00 -7.12 -18.41
C MET A 191 -22.44 -7.65 -18.37
N ARG A 192 -22.84 -8.33 -17.29
CA ARG A 192 -24.21 -8.81 -17.11
C ARG A 192 -25.22 -7.69 -17.12
N THR A 193 -24.89 -6.56 -16.50
CA THR A 193 -25.74 -5.38 -16.48
C THR A 193 -25.91 -4.77 -17.87
N MET A 194 -24.81 -4.60 -18.61
CA MET A 194 -24.88 -4.10 -20.01
C MET A 194 -25.69 -5.01 -20.94
N LEU A 195 -25.67 -6.33 -20.73
CA LEU A 195 -26.45 -7.31 -21.51
C LEU A 195 -27.94 -7.32 -21.14
N SER A 196 -28.31 -6.87 -19.95
CA SER A 196 -29.66 -6.95 -19.41
C SER A 196 -30.44 -5.63 -19.44
N ARG A 197 -29.77 -4.53 -19.78
CA ARG A 197 -30.35 -3.17 -19.74
C ARG A 197 -30.00 -2.37 -20.97
N ASP A 198 -30.89 -1.46 -21.32
CA ASP A 198 -30.60 -0.44 -22.32
C ASP A 198 -29.68 0.65 -21.76
N VAL A 199 -28.90 1.29 -22.64
CA VAL A 199 -28.10 2.46 -22.30
C VAL A 199 -28.98 3.72 -22.16
N PRO A 200 -28.69 4.65 -21.22
CA PRO A 200 -27.47 4.74 -20.43
C PRO A 200 -27.42 3.77 -19.24
N VAL A 201 -26.19 3.34 -18.87
CA VAL A 201 -25.93 2.47 -17.73
C VAL A 201 -24.97 3.18 -16.77
N TYR A 202 -25.37 3.29 -15.51
CA TYR A 202 -24.55 3.81 -14.41
C TYR A 202 -24.71 2.85 -13.23
N VAL A 203 -23.68 2.04 -12.96
CA VAL A 203 -23.74 1.01 -11.90
C VAL A 203 -22.46 0.94 -11.09
N VAL A 204 -22.61 0.55 -9.83
CA VAL A 204 -21.52 0.09 -8.97
C VAL A 204 -21.77 -1.34 -8.57
N CYS A 205 -20.68 -2.11 -8.55
CA CYS A 205 -20.71 -3.56 -8.37
C CYS A 205 -19.81 -3.93 -7.18
N PRO A 206 -20.30 -3.83 -5.93
CA PRO A 206 -19.56 -4.32 -4.77
C PRO A 206 -19.61 -5.86 -4.72
N GLY A 207 -18.55 -6.48 -4.21
CA GLY A 207 -18.59 -7.91 -3.98
C GLY A 207 -17.23 -8.52 -3.65
N ARG A 208 -17.29 -9.78 -3.20
CA ARG A 208 -16.10 -10.60 -2.97
C ARG A 208 -15.50 -11.05 -4.29
N VAL A 209 -14.18 -11.14 -4.29
CA VAL A 209 -13.38 -11.61 -5.42
C VAL A 209 -12.29 -12.55 -4.90
N PHE A 210 -11.74 -13.37 -5.79
CA PHE A 210 -10.91 -14.50 -5.42
C PHE A 210 -9.68 -14.55 -6.31
N ARG A 211 -8.49 -14.63 -5.69
CA ARG A 211 -7.22 -14.82 -6.39
C ARG A 211 -6.36 -15.81 -5.63
N THR A 212 -5.46 -16.48 -6.31
CA THR A 212 -4.59 -17.49 -5.69
C THR A 212 -3.40 -16.88 -4.93
N ASP A 213 -3.56 -15.65 -4.46
CA ASP A 213 -2.56 -14.95 -3.66
C ASP A 213 -2.33 -15.63 -2.30
N GLU A 214 -1.11 -15.59 -1.81
CA GLU A 214 -0.81 -16.03 -0.45
C GLU A 214 -1.34 -15.02 0.59
N LEU A 215 -1.76 -15.53 1.74
CA LEU A 215 -2.23 -14.69 2.84
C LEU A 215 -1.05 -14.05 3.57
N ASP A 216 -0.87 -12.74 3.40
CA ASP A 216 0.14 -11.95 4.10
C ASP A 216 -0.44 -10.62 4.64
N ALA A 217 0.41 -9.71 5.09
CA ALA A 217 -0.02 -8.40 5.61
C ALA A 217 -0.69 -7.49 4.56
N THR A 218 -0.53 -7.80 3.26
CA THR A 218 -0.93 -6.96 2.13
C THR A 218 -1.81 -7.68 1.09
N HIS A 219 -1.89 -9.01 1.16
CA HIS A 219 -2.66 -9.84 0.26
C HIS A 219 -3.51 -10.86 1.01
N THR A 220 -4.64 -11.21 0.41
CA THR A 220 -5.52 -12.28 0.87
C THR A 220 -6.19 -12.94 -0.34
N PRO A 221 -6.34 -14.28 -0.35
CA PRO A 221 -6.98 -14.97 -1.47
C PRO A 221 -8.45 -14.61 -1.67
N VAL A 222 -9.09 -14.10 -0.64
CA VAL A 222 -10.47 -13.62 -0.67
C VAL A 222 -10.49 -12.18 -0.19
N PHE A 223 -10.91 -11.26 -1.04
CA PHE A 223 -11.02 -9.85 -0.69
C PHE A 223 -12.24 -9.22 -1.36
N HIS A 224 -12.52 -7.96 -1.05
CA HIS A 224 -13.66 -7.26 -1.57
C HIS A 224 -13.23 -6.15 -2.53
N GLN A 225 -13.94 -6.05 -3.62
CA GLN A 225 -13.82 -4.95 -4.57
C GLN A 225 -15.15 -4.21 -4.70
N ILE A 226 -15.06 -2.95 -5.06
CA ILE A 226 -16.17 -2.20 -5.65
C ILE A 226 -15.70 -1.66 -7.00
N GLU A 227 -16.44 -2.00 -8.04
CA GLU A 227 -16.19 -1.48 -9.37
C GLU A 227 -17.37 -0.63 -9.82
N GLY A 228 -17.09 0.37 -10.63
CA GLY A 228 -18.12 1.22 -11.22
C GLY A 228 -18.01 1.25 -12.73
N LEU A 229 -19.16 1.33 -13.39
CA LEU A 229 -19.31 1.47 -14.83
C LEU A 229 -20.28 2.60 -15.15
N ALA A 230 -19.90 3.46 -16.08
CA ALA A 230 -20.79 4.39 -16.74
C ALA A 230 -20.71 4.18 -18.24
N VAL A 231 -21.84 4.00 -18.91
CA VAL A 231 -21.93 3.93 -20.38
C VAL A 231 -23.03 4.88 -20.85
N ASP A 232 -22.65 5.87 -21.64
CA ASP A 232 -23.56 6.88 -22.18
C ASP A 232 -22.91 7.56 -23.41
N LYS A 233 -23.56 8.55 -23.96
CA LYS A 233 -23.02 9.38 -25.07
C LYS A 233 -22.06 10.42 -24.51
N GLY A 234 -20.90 10.56 -25.16
CA GLY A 234 -19.97 11.67 -24.92
C GLY A 234 -19.24 11.64 -23.57
N LEU A 235 -19.14 10.48 -22.91
CA LEU A 235 -18.32 10.33 -21.70
C LEU A 235 -16.83 10.46 -22.04
N THR A 236 -16.06 10.96 -21.09
CA THR A 236 -14.63 11.26 -21.28
C THR A 236 -13.80 10.87 -20.04
N MET A 237 -12.47 10.79 -20.21
CA MET A 237 -11.53 10.65 -19.08
C MET A 237 -11.70 11.77 -18.04
N ALA A 238 -12.17 12.96 -18.43
CA ALA A 238 -12.43 14.04 -17.48
C ALA A 238 -13.62 13.73 -16.56
N HIS A 239 -14.68 13.09 -17.10
CA HIS A 239 -15.81 12.62 -16.30
C HIS A 239 -15.35 11.52 -15.30
N LEU A 240 -14.58 10.54 -15.76
CA LEU A 240 -13.98 9.52 -14.92
C LEU A 240 -13.14 10.15 -13.79
N LYS A 241 -12.22 11.07 -14.15
CA LYS A 241 -11.39 11.75 -13.16
C LYS A 241 -12.24 12.53 -12.15
N GLY A 242 -13.24 13.27 -12.59
CA GLY A 242 -14.15 14.02 -11.71
C GLY A 242 -14.91 13.12 -10.73
N THR A 243 -15.40 11.98 -11.22
CA THR A 243 -16.06 10.95 -10.42
C THR A 243 -15.14 10.42 -9.31
N LEU A 244 -13.91 10.04 -9.66
CA LEU A 244 -12.95 9.51 -8.70
C LEU A 244 -12.40 10.59 -7.74
N ASP A 245 -12.21 11.83 -8.21
CA ASP A 245 -11.86 12.97 -7.36
C ASP A 245 -12.95 13.24 -6.31
N HIS A 246 -14.22 13.16 -6.71
CA HIS A 246 -15.34 13.33 -5.79
C HIS A 246 -15.37 12.22 -4.73
N LEU A 247 -15.24 10.98 -5.15
CA LEU A 247 -15.17 9.84 -4.23
C LEU A 247 -14.00 9.97 -3.25
N ALA A 248 -12.80 10.29 -3.74
CA ALA A 248 -11.62 10.44 -2.91
C ALA A 248 -11.78 11.55 -1.86
N LYS A 249 -12.33 12.69 -2.24
CA LYS A 249 -12.59 13.81 -1.31
C LYS A 249 -13.65 13.47 -0.27
N THR A 250 -14.66 12.72 -0.66
CA THR A 250 -15.72 12.31 0.26
C THR A 250 -15.21 11.29 1.28
N LEU A 251 -14.35 10.34 0.86
CA LEU A 251 -13.81 9.30 1.74
C LEU A 251 -12.66 9.74 2.64
N PHE A 252 -11.76 10.57 2.09
CA PHE A 252 -10.48 10.92 2.74
C PHE A 252 -10.38 12.39 3.15
N GLY A 253 -11.40 13.19 2.85
CA GLY A 253 -11.47 14.60 3.20
C GLY A 253 -11.29 15.55 2.01
N PRO A 254 -11.78 16.82 2.12
CA PRO A 254 -11.90 17.77 1.01
C PRO A 254 -10.56 18.19 0.38
N GLU A 255 -9.47 18.15 1.15
CA GLU A 255 -8.11 18.50 0.69
C GLU A 255 -7.38 17.36 -0.02
N THR A 256 -8.03 16.21 -0.19
CA THR A 256 -7.45 15.04 -0.82
C THR A 256 -7.09 15.33 -2.28
N LYS A 257 -5.85 14.98 -2.65
CA LYS A 257 -5.33 15.12 -4.00
C LYS A 257 -5.24 13.76 -4.65
N THR A 258 -5.67 13.68 -5.91
CA THR A 258 -5.54 12.49 -6.74
C THR A 258 -4.69 12.79 -7.96
N ARG A 259 -4.11 11.75 -8.55
CA ARG A 259 -3.50 11.79 -9.87
C ARG A 259 -3.77 10.51 -10.62
N MET A 260 -3.82 10.58 -11.93
CA MET A 260 -3.87 9.41 -12.81
C MET A 260 -2.48 9.14 -13.37
N ARG A 261 -2.10 7.86 -13.44
CA ARG A 261 -0.91 7.35 -14.15
C ARG A 261 -1.36 6.39 -15.23
N THR A 262 -0.70 6.41 -16.37
CA THR A 262 -0.97 5.46 -17.46
C THR A 262 -0.68 4.03 -17.01
N ASN A 263 -1.57 3.12 -17.39
CA ASN A 263 -1.40 1.68 -17.20
C ASN A 263 -2.07 0.94 -18.36
N TYR A 264 -2.11 -0.38 -18.30
CA TYR A 264 -2.78 -1.23 -19.27
C TYR A 264 -3.72 -2.23 -18.58
N PHE A 265 -4.97 -2.25 -19.05
CA PHE A 265 -5.94 -3.30 -18.73
C PHE A 265 -6.63 -3.74 -20.02
N PRO A 266 -6.89 -5.06 -20.23
CA PRO A 266 -7.51 -5.54 -21.47
C PRO A 266 -8.87 -4.90 -21.78
N PHE A 267 -9.64 -4.61 -20.74
CA PHE A 267 -11.02 -4.12 -20.83
C PHE A 267 -11.17 -2.60 -20.90
N THR A 268 -10.06 -1.84 -20.87
CA THR A 268 -10.08 -0.37 -20.98
C THR A 268 -9.06 0.15 -21.98
N GLU A 269 -9.41 1.26 -22.69
CA GLU A 269 -8.54 1.97 -23.63
C GLU A 269 -9.00 3.43 -23.76
N PRO A 270 -8.23 4.45 -23.30
CA PRO A 270 -7.00 4.31 -22.51
C PRO A 270 -7.24 3.82 -21.09
N SER A 271 -6.21 3.17 -20.52
CA SER A 271 -6.20 2.69 -19.14
C SER A 271 -5.34 3.59 -18.25
N ALA A 272 -5.71 3.67 -16.99
CA ALA A 272 -4.96 4.39 -15.97
C ALA A 272 -5.10 3.74 -14.59
N GLU A 273 -4.18 4.06 -13.71
CA GLU A 273 -4.31 3.88 -12.26
C GLU A 273 -4.54 5.22 -11.60
N ILE A 274 -5.35 5.24 -10.56
CA ILE A 274 -5.56 6.42 -9.73
C ILE A 274 -4.78 6.28 -8.42
N ASP A 275 -3.96 7.29 -8.11
CA ASP A 275 -3.27 7.44 -6.86
C ASP A 275 -3.91 8.52 -6.00
N VAL A 276 -3.86 8.32 -4.68
CA VAL A 276 -4.26 9.30 -3.66
C VAL A 276 -3.04 9.75 -2.86
N TRP A 277 -2.96 11.03 -2.55
CA TRP A 277 -1.90 11.60 -1.73
C TRP A 277 -2.22 11.47 -0.25
N PHE A 278 -1.32 10.82 0.50
CA PHE A 278 -1.41 10.70 1.96
C PHE A 278 -0.25 11.43 2.64
N PRO A 279 -0.53 12.48 3.44
CA PRO A 279 0.50 13.24 4.14
C PRO A 279 1.17 12.44 5.27
N ASN A 280 0.44 11.50 5.88
CA ASN A 280 0.87 10.73 7.06
C ASN A 280 1.17 9.26 6.73
N LYS A 281 1.60 8.95 5.51
CA LYS A 281 1.98 7.59 5.12
C LYS A 281 3.18 7.10 5.95
N LYS A 282 3.18 5.85 6.37
CA LYS A 282 4.35 5.20 7.00
C LYS A 282 5.56 5.32 6.06
N GLY A 283 6.62 5.96 6.53
CA GLY A 283 7.80 6.28 5.72
C GLY A 283 7.79 7.67 5.07
N GLY A 284 6.85 8.54 5.43
CA GLY A 284 6.73 9.93 4.94
C GLY A 284 5.57 10.13 3.97
N ALA A 285 5.22 11.40 3.73
CA ALA A 285 4.16 11.78 2.79
C ALA A 285 4.38 11.21 1.39
N GLY A 286 3.34 10.70 0.75
CA GLY A 286 3.50 10.10 -0.57
C GLY A 286 2.20 9.69 -1.26
N TRP A 287 2.35 9.35 -2.52
CA TRP A 287 1.29 8.78 -3.34
C TRP A 287 1.07 7.31 -2.99
N ILE A 288 -0.17 6.89 -2.95
CA ILE A 288 -0.58 5.49 -2.79
C ILE A 288 -1.51 5.17 -3.96
N GLU A 289 -1.21 4.09 -4.66
CA GLU A 289 -2.09 3.52 -5.67
C GLU A 289 -3.38 3.05 -4.99
N TRP A 290 -4.51 3.51 -5.53
CA TRP A 290 -5.82 3.22 -4.96
C TRP A 290 -6.64 2.25 -5.80
N GLY A 291 -6.57 2.37 -7.14
CA GLY A 291 -7.29 1.47 -8.02
C GLY A 291 -7.00 1.68 -9.50
N GLY A 292 -7.51 0.75 -10.30
CA GLY A 292 -7.47 0.81 -11.76
C GLY A 292 -8.69 1.52 -12.34
N CYS A 293 -8.53 2.18 -13.48
CA CYS A 293 -9.62 2.86 -14.17
C CYS A 293 -9.31 3.05 -15.67
N GLY A 294 -10.30 3.43 -16.44
CA GLY A 294 -10.09 3.75 -17.87
C GLY A 294 -11.38 3.92 -18.64
N MET A 295 -11.28 4.29 -19.91
CA MET A 295 -12.42 4.25 -20.81
C MET A 295 -12.68 2.81 -21.22
N VAL A 296 -13.95 2.41 -21.30
CA VAL A 296 -14.33 1.04 -21.67
C VAL A 296 -13.84 0.74 -23.08
N ASN A 297 -13.14 -0.39 -23.23
CA ASN A 297 -12.65 -0.80 -24.54
C ASN A 297 -13.81 -1.05 -25.51
N PRO A 298 -13.74 -0.54 -26.75
CA PRO A 298 -14.81 -0.74 -27.76
C PRO A 298 -15.20 -2.22 -27.96
N ASN A 299 -14.27 -3.16 -27.81
CA ASN A 299 -14.56 -4.58 -27.92
C ASN A 299 -15.48 -5.08 -26.80
N VAL A 300 -15.36 -4.52 -25.59
CA VAL A 300 -16.22 -4.83 -24.43
C VAL A 300 -17.64 -4.31 -24.71
N LEU A 301 -17.79 -3.10 -25.25
CA LEU A 301 -19.10 -2.57 -25.65
C LEU A 301 -19.75 -3.42 -26.73
N LYS A 302 -18.98 -3.83 -27.76
CA LYS A 302 -19.46 -4.74 -28.81
C LYS A 302 -19.91 -6.09 -28.26
N ALA A 303 -19.15 -6.67 -27.32
CA ALA A 303 -19.50 -7.93 -26.64
C ALA A 303 -20.82 -7.80 -25.86
N ALA A 304 -21.15 -6.61 -25.38
CA ALA A 304 -22.41 -6.29 -24.73
C ALA A 304 -23.54 -5.90 -25.72
N GLY A 305 -23.28 -5.88 -27.04
CA GLY A 305 -24.25 -5.46 -28.05
C GLY A 305 -24.45 -3.95 -28.15
N ILE A 306 -23.56 -3.17 -27.56
CA ILE A 306 -23.61 -1.69 -27.57
C ILE A 306 -22.73 -1.17 -28.70
N ASP A 307 -23.27 -0.23 -29.49
CA ASP A 307 -22.55 0.38 -30.62
C ASP A 307 -21.50 1.41 -30.09
N PRO A 308 -20.20 1.14 -30.25
CA PRO A 308 -19.14 2.04 -29.75
C PRO A 308 -18.96 3.32 -30.59
N GLU A 309 -19.61 3.43 -31.75
CA GLU A 309 -19.63 4.67 -32.54
C GLU A 309 -20.62 5.70 -31.98
N ILE A 310 -21.62 5.22 -31.20
CA ILE A 310 -22.66 6.07 -30.60
C ILE A 310 -22.42 6.27 -29.11
N TYR A 311 -22.00 5.20 -28.41
CA TYR A 311 -21.83 5.17 -26.98
C TYR A 311 -20.37 4.90 -26.62
N ASN A 312 -19.95 5.49 -25.52
CA ASN A 312 -18.69 5.17 -24.90
C ASN A 312 -18.89 5.05 -23.38
N GLY A 313 -17.88 4.67 -22.66
CA GLY A 313 -18.01 4.50 -21.21
C GLY A 313 -16.69 4.63 -20.49
N PHE A 314 -16.75 4.69 -19.19
CA PHE A 314 -15.61 4.52 -18.32
C PHE A 314 -15.89 3.53 -17.22
N ALA A 315 -14.85 2.87 -16.74
CA ALA A 315 -14.91 1.95 -15.62
C ALA A 315 -13.76 2.21 -14.65
N PHE A 316 -13.96 1.80 -13.41
CA PHE A 316 -12.96 1.86 -12.37
C PHE A 316 -13.19 0.74 -11.36
N GLY A 317 -12.14 0.38 -10.61
CA GLY A 317 -12.22 -0.61 -9.55
C GLY A 317 -11.20 -0.37 -8.46
N MET A 318 -11.59 -0.64 -7.21
CA MET A 318 -10.74 -0.51 -6.05
C MET A 318 -10.99 -1.60 -5.02
N GLY A 319 -9.92 -2.03 -4.33
CA GLY A 319 -10.00 -2.97 -3.22
C GLY A 319 -10.49 -2.29 -1.95
N LEU A 320 -11.46 -2.89 -1.26
CA LEU A 320 -12.03 -2.32 -0.04
C LEU A 320 -11.08 -2.47 1.15
N GLU A 321 -10.41 -3.61 1.30
CA GLU A 321 -9.41 -3.85 2.35
C GLU A 321 -8.29 -2.82 2.27
N ARG A 322 -7.77 -2.59 1.07
CA ARG A 322 -6.71 -1.60 0.84
C ARG A 322 -7.19 -0.18 1.14
N THR A 323 -8.41 0.16 0.76
CA THR A 323 -9.03 1.44 1.07
C THR A 323 -9.20 1.63 2.58
N LEU A 324 -9.65 0.59 3.30
CA LEU A 324 -9.80 0.59 4.74
C LEU A 324 -8.45 0.74 5.45
N GLN A 325 -7.40 0.02 4.99
CA GLN A 325 -6.05 0.16 5.51
C GLN A 325 -5.57 1.61 5.47
N PHE A 326 -5.75 2.29 4.35
CA PHE A 326 -5.30 3.67 4.20
C PHE A 326 -6.14 4.64 5.04
N ARG A 327 -7.46 4.46 5.04
CA ARG A 327 -8.39 5.33 5.77
C ARG A 327 -8.16 5.25 7.28
N ASN A 328 -7.92 4.07 7.81
CA ASN A 328 -7.90 3.79 9.24
C ASN A 328 -6.50 3.48 9.79
N GLY A 329 -5.45 3.55 8.95
CA GLY A 329 -4.06 3.31 9.37
C GLY A 329 -3.77 1.87 9.79
N LEU A 330 -4.51 0.89 9.23
CA LEU A 330 -4.33 -0.52 9.52
C LEU A 330 -3.06 -1.04 8.83
N SER A 331 -2.25 -1.80 9.55
CA SER A 331 -0.96 -2.27 9.06
C SER A 331 -0.97 -3.68 8.51
N ASP A 332 -1.99 -4.47 8.84
CA ASP A 332 -2.08 -5.89 8.49
C ASP A 332 -3.49 -6.22 7.98
N MET A 333 -3.55 -6.78 6.77
CA MET A 333 -4.83 -7.16 6.14
C MET A 333 -5.46 -8.40 6.79
N ARG A 334 -4.66 -9.24 7.43
CA ARG A 334 -5.12 -10.46 8.09
C ARG A 334 -6.12 -10.18 9.20
N ASP A 335 -5.94 -9.07 9.93
CA ASP A 335 -6.86 -8.64 10.99
C ASP A 335 -8.32 -8.50 10.48
N MET A 336 -8.50 -8.19 9.19
CA MET A 336 -9.82 -8.02 8.57
C MET A 336 -10.51 -9.35 8.22
N VAL A 337 -9.76 -10.44 8.09
CA VAL A 337 -10.27 -11.73 7.59
C VAL A 337 -10.21 -12.85 8.63
N GLU A 338 -9.45 -12.71 9.72
CA GLU A 338 -9.31 -13.73 10.78
C GLU A 338 -10.55 -13.87 11.68
N GLY A 339 -11.51 -12.95 11.59
CA GLY A 339 -12.77 -13.02 12.32
C GLY A 339 -12.66 -12.68 13.82
N ASP A 340 -11.58 -12.03 14.25
CA ASP A 340 -11.42 -11.57 15.62
C ASP A 340 -12.36 -10.41 15.91
N VAL A 341 -13.35 -10.63 16.78
CA VAL A 341 -14.33 -9.61 17.16
C VAL A 341 -13.70 -8.38 17.81
N ARG A 342 -12.51 -8.51 18.41
CA ARG A 342 -11.77 -7.38 18.99
C ARG A 342 -11.32 -6.39 17.93
N PHE A 343 -11.14 -6.86 16.69
CA PHE A 343 -10.87 -5.99 15.55
C PHE A 343 -12.11 -5.18 15.15
N THR A 344 -13.29 -5.81 15.13
CA THR A 344 -14.52 -5.17 14.61
C THR A 344 -15.20 -4.25 15.61
N LEU A 345 -15.14 -4.57 16.91
CA LEU A 345 -15.83 -3.81 17.97
C LEU A 345 -15.48 -2.29 18.00
N PRO A 346 -14.21 -1.86 17.82
CA PRO A 346 -13.88 -0.43 17.80
C PRO A 346 -14.55 0.36 16.67
N PHE A 347 -14.92 -0.29 15.57
CA PHE A 347 -15.61 0.35 14.45
C PHE A 347 -17.10 0.55 14.70
N GLY A 348 -17.71 -0.21 15.63
CA GLY A 348 -19.13 -0.12 15.95
C GLY A 348 -19.50 0.94 16.98
N VAL A 349 -18.56 1.69 17.50
CA VAL A 349 -18.80 2.73 18.52
C VAL A 349 -18.87 4.11 17.88
N GLN A 350 -19.71 4.27 16.86
CA GLN A 350 -20.20 5.59 16.45
C GLN A 350 -21.62 5.74 17.02
N ALA A 351 -21.69 6.25 18.25
CA ALA A 351 -22.93 6.73 18.86
C ALA A 351 -22.88 8.24 18.98
#